data_aa3313b476ee45d69ccd592f84d9c233
#
_entry.id   aa3313b476ee45d69ccd592f84d9c233
#
_cell.length_a   1.000
_cell.length_b   1.000
_cell.length_c   1.000
_cell.angle_alpha   90.00
_cell.angle_beta   90.00
_cell.angle_gamma   90.00
#
_symmetry.space_group_name_H-M   'P 1'
#
loop_
_entity.id
_entity.type
_entity.pdbx_description
1 polymer ?
#
loop_
_entity_poly.entity_id
_entity_poly.type
_entity_poly.pdbx_seq_one_letter_code
_entity_poly.pdbx_strand_id
1 'polypeptide(L)'
;MTIDKKPAIFYIHAALFDCDGTLVNSTGAISEFWREFGKTRPHVNPEEIIRTSHGCRTFDVIAKWSPEDAIQEQVTEWEGAIPDTFGQYAKPIPGAVELVKSFDHFSKNHTDNGQQRWAIVTSGTLPLASKWLKLLTIEKPDVFITAEKVTKGKPHPQGYQAARDTLGYGHNHKKVAVFEDAPAGISAGKDAGAMVVGICSTYDPEKVRKSGANIVVKDLSSFVIDSYNRETDEFKVIVHDYFFADEQYLQEA
;
A
#
# COMPACT_ATOMS: atom_id res chain seq x y z
N MET A 1 -21.98 -19.50 18.23
CA MET A 1 -22.61 -19.46 16.91
C MET A 1 -21.86 -18.43 16.10
N THR A 2 -20.95 -18.86 15.23
CA THR A 2 -20.33 -18.00 14.20
C THR A 2 -21.45 -17.64 13.25
N ILE A 3 -21.89 -16.39 13.24
CA ILE A 3 -22.76 -15.86 12.18
C ILE A 3 -21.93 -16.01 10.91
N ASP A 4 -22.38 -16.86 9.97
CA ASP A 4 -21.74 -17.00 8.65
C ASP A 4 -21.81 -15.62 7.98
N LYS A 5 -20.69 -14.89 8.05
CA LYS A 5 -20.58 -13.56 7.49
C LYS A 5 -20.49 -13.71 5.97
N LYS A 6 -21.40 -13.09 5.24
CA LYS A 6 -21.34 -13.11 3.77
C LYS A 6 -20.00 -12.54 3.32
N PRO A 7 -19.32 -13.15 2.31
CA PRO A 7 -18.09 -12.59 1.78
C PRO A 7 -18.34 -11.22 1.13
N ALA A 8 -17.34 -10.35 1.18
CA ALA A 8 -17.37 -9.14 0.37
C ALA A 8 -16.81 -9.46 -1.03
N ILE A 9 -17.52 -9.00 -2.07
CA ILE A 9 -17.19 -9.26 -3.47
C ILE A 9 -17.08 -7.93 -4.21
N PHE A 10 -16.02 -7.77 -4.99
CA PHE A 10 -15.84 -6.60 -5.83
C PHE A 10 -15.15 -6.95 -7.15
N TYR A 11 -15.33 -6.05 -8.14
CA TYR A 11 -14.82 -6.20 -9.49
C TYR A 11 -13.89 -5.04 -9.81
N ILE A 12 -12.66 -5.32 -10.26
CA ILE A 12 -11.63 -4.32 -10.55
C ILE A 12 -10.83 -4.66 -11.80
N HIS A 13 -10.36 -3.63 -12.48
CA HIS A 13 -9.42 -3.77 -13.60
C HIS A 13 -7.97 -3.93 -13.13
N ALA A 14 -7.62 -3.27 -12.02
CA ALA A 14 -6.26 -3.29 -11.50
C ALA A 14 -6.21 -3.10 -9.98
N ALA A 15 -5.11 -3.59 -9.36
CA ALA A 15 -4.78 -3.41 -7.97
C ALA A 15 -3.55 -2.53 -7.79
N LEU A 16 -3.64 -1.52 -6.92
CA LEU A 16 -2.53 -0.63 -6.57
C LEU A 16 -2.18 -0.86 -5.10
N PHE A 17 -0.98 -1.38 -4.86
CA PHE A 17 -0.53 -1.70 -3.51
C PHE A 17 0.39 -0.61 -2.98
N ASP A 18 0.12 -0.12 -1.78
CA ASP A 18 1.18 0.45 -0.97
C ASP A 18 2.18 -0.64 -0.56
N CYS A 19 3.32 -0.25 0.01
CA CYS A 19 4.38 -1.19 0.39
C CYS A 19 4.49 -1.36 1.91
N ASP A 20 4.87 -0.27 2.61
CA ASP A 20 5.20 -0.28 4.03
C ASP A 20 3.93 -0.30 4.89
N GLY A 21 3.70 -1.37 5.64
CA GLY A 21 2.46 -1.62 6.37
C GLY A 21 1.40 -2.37 5.55
N THR A 22 1.56 -2.46 4.24
CA THR A 22 0.62 -3.10 3.31
C THR A 22 1.12 -4.45 2.80
N LEU A 23 2.29 -4.50 2.19
CA LEU A 23 2.94 -5.74 1.73
C LEU A 23 3.94 -6.26 2.75
N VAL A 24 4.67 -5.37 3.38
CA VAL A 24 5.64 -5.65 4.45
C VAL A 24 5.23 -4.93 5.72
N ASN A 25 5.14 -5.65 6.84
CA ASN A 25 5.07 -5.02 8.14
C ASN A 25 6.46 -4.52 8.52
N SER A 26 6.78 -3.32 8.11
CA SER A 26 8.05 -2.63 8.34
C SER A 26 7.98 -1.63 9.50
N THR A 27 6.84 -1.52 10.18
CA THR A 27 6.58 -0.52 11.23
C THR A 27 7.67 -0.53 12.32
N GLY A 28 8.12 -1.73 12.73
CA GLY A 28 9.21 -1.86 13.69
C GLY A 28 10.54 -1.29 13.16
N ALA A 29 10.90 -1.62 11.92
CA ALA A 29 12.14 -1.14 11.29
C ALA A 29 12.14 0.39 11.10
N ILE A 30 11.03 0.94 10.63
CA ILE A 30 10.85 2.40 10.45
C ILE A 30 10.87 3.12 11.81
N SER A 31 10.28 2.52 12.85
CA SER A 31 10.32 3.09 14.20
C SER A 31 11.75 3.17 14.75
N GLU A 32 12.56 2.13 14.58
CA GLU A 32 13.96 2.14 14.99
C GLU A 32 14.77 3.19 14.20
N PHE A 33 14.52 3.33 12.91
CA PHE A 33 15.13 4.40 12.12
C PHE A 33 14.84 5.79 12.71
N TRP A 34 13.58 6.10 13.04
CA TRP A 34 13.23 7.40 13.62
C TRP A 34 13.85 7.62 15.01
N ARG A 35 13.93 6.57 15.83
CA ARG A 35 14.62 6.64 17.13
C ARG A 35 16.10 6.92 16.96
N GLU A 36 16.75 6.26 16.01
CA GLU A 36 18.16 6.52 15.69
C GLU A 36 18.38 7.93 15.15
N PHE A 37 17.51 8.38 14.23
CA PHE A 37 17.54 9.74 13.68
C PHE A 37 17.44 10.81 14.77
N GLY A 38 16.58 10.61 15.77
CA GLY A 38 16.38 11.54 16.87
C GLY A 38 17.55 11.63 17.86
N LYS A 39 18.40 10.59 17.97
CA LYS A 39 19.52 10.60 18.95
C LYS A 39 20.48 11.76 18.78
N THR A 40 20.71 12.19 17.56
CA THR A 40 21.61 13.30 17.23
C THR A 40 20.89 14.64 17.00
N ARG A 41 19.55 14.67 17.17
CA ARG A 41 18.68 15.82 16.88
C ARG A 41 17.74 16.08 18.06
N PRO A 42 18.18 16.80 19.11
CA PRO A 42 17.41 16.98 20.35
C PRO A 42 16.05 17.68 20.17
N HIS A 43 15.87 18.41 19.06
CA HIS A 43 14.62 19.10 18.71
C HIS A 43 13.60 18.18 18.01
N VAL A 44 14.01 16.99 17.57
CA VAL A 44 13.15 16.00 16.92
C VAL A 44 12.52 15.09 17.97
N ASN A 45 11.20 14.89 17.89
CA ASN A 45 10.50 13.92 18.72
C ASN A 45 10.18 12.65 17.90
N PRO A 46 10.98 11.57 18.01
CA PRO A 46 10.77 10.36 17.24
C PRO A 46 9.41 9.70 17.49
N GLU A 47 8.94 9.66 18.72
CA GLU A 47 7.68 9.00 19.06
C GLU A 47 6.47 9.74 18.47
N GLU A 48 6.54 11.07 18.37
CA GLU A 48 5.50 11.84 17.69
C GLU A 48 5.53 11.60 16.18
N ILE A 49 6.72 11.51 15.58
CA ILE A 49 6.86 11.15 14.16
C ILE A 49 6.27 9.75 13.91
N ILE A 50 6.68 8.75 14.69
CA ILE A 50 6.19 7.38 14.59
C ILE A 50 4.65 7.34 14.68
N ARG A 51 4.06 8.12 15.60
CA ARG A 51 2.61 8.15 15.80
C ARG A 51 1.84 8.79 14.64
N THR A 52 2.45 9.74 13.91
CA THR A 52 1.71 10.66 13.02
C THR A 52 2.11 10.61 11.55
N SER A 53 3.21 9.97 11.19
CA SER A 53 3.78 10.08 9.83
C SER A 53 3.71 8.83 8.97
N HIS A 54 3.08 7.73 9.46
CA HIS A 54 2.93 6.54 8.63
C HIS A 54 2.24 6.85 7.30
N GLY A 55 2.77 6.30 6.22
CA GLY A 55 2.28 6.53 4.86
C GLY A 55 2.77 7.83 4.20
N CYS A 56 3.48 8.71 4.93
CA CYS A 56 4.09 9.92 4.37
C CYS A 56 5.52 9.67 3.87
N ARG A 57 6.00 10.50 2.93
CA ARG A 57 7.39 10.45 2.50
C ARG A 57 8.32 10.92 3.61
N THR A 58 9.41 10.19 3.84
CA THR A 58 10.44 10.56 4.83
C THR A 58 10.99 11.96 4.58
N PHE A 59 11.19 12.35 3.32
CA PHE A 59 11.60 13.71 2.97
C PHE A 59 10.65 14.78 3.53
N ASP A 60 9.34 14.61 3.36
CA ASP A 60 8.34 15.59 3.83
C ASP A 60 8.30 15.64 5.37
N VAL A 61 8.49 14.50 6.03
CA VAL A 61 8.57 14.42 7.49
C VAL A 61 9.82 15.11 8.00
N ILE A 62 10.98 14.86 7.41
CA ILE A 62 12.24 15.51 7.77
C ILE A 62 12.16 17.01 7.50
N ALA A 63 11.61 17.44 6.36
CA ALA A 63 11.44 18.86 6.04
C ALA A 63 10.60 19.61 7.08
N LYS A 64 9.69 18.91 7.77
CA LYS A 64 8.89 19.48 8.85
C LYS A 64 9.63 19.55 10.20
N TRP A 65 10.43 18.51 10.53
CA TRP A 65 11.00 18.34 11.86
C TRP A 65 12.47 18.75 11.98
N SER A 66 13.23 18.67 10.88
CA SER A 66 14.66 19.00 10.77
C SER A 66 14.94 19.48 9.34
N PRO A 67 14.49 20.71 8.97
CA PRO A 67 14.56 21.19 7.58
C PRO A 67 15.97 21.20 6.98
N GLU A 68 16.99 21.38 7.81
CA GLU A 68 18.40 21.34 7.43
C GLU A 68 18.84 19.96 6.92
N ASP A 69 18.18 18.90 7.34
CA ASP A 69 18.43 17.51 6.94
C ASP A 69 17.59 17.06 5.73
N ALA A 70 16.69 17.90 5.23
CA ALA A 70 15.80 17.58 4.11
C ALA A 70 16.54 17.64 2.77
N ILE A 71 17.51 16.76 2.60
CA ILE A 71 18.33 16.60 1.39
C ILE A 71 17.97 15.24 0.77
N GLN A 72 17.44 15.26 -0.46
CA GLN A 72 16.86 14.06 -1.09
C GLN A 72 17.86 12.90 -1.19
N GLU A 73 19.12 13.18 -1.54
CA GLU A 73 20.18 12.16 -1.65
C GLU A 73 20.43 11.50 -0.30
N GLN A 74 20.45 12.27 0.78
CA GLN A 74 20.65 11.79 2.15
C GLN A 74 19.49 10.93 2.62
N VAL A 75 18.25 11.39 2.35
CA VAL A 75 17.03 10.62 2.67
C VAL A 75 17.04 9.29 1.92
N THR A 76 17.43 9.28 0.65
CA THR A 76 17.52 8.08 -0.16
C THR A 76 18.54 7.08 0.40
N GLU A 77 19.70 7.57 0.87
CA GLU A 77 20.73 6.75 1.51
C GLU A 77 20.23 6.18 2.84
N TRP A 78 19.66 7.00 3.70
CA TRP A 78 19.13 6.58 5.00
C TRP A 78 18.04 5.53 4.85
N GLU A 79 17.03 5.78 4.02
CA GLU A 79 15.98 4.79 3.77
C GLU A 79 16.52 3.50 3.16
N GLY A 80 17.47 3.62 2.22
CA GLY A 80 18.12 2.46 1.63
C GLY A 80 18.88 1.59 2.63
N ALA A 81 19.33 2.16 3.76
CA ALA A 81 20.00 1.43 4.83
C ALA A 81 19.04 0.73 5.82
N ILE A 82 17.75 1.14 5.88
CA ILE A 82 16.80 0.60 6.85
C ILE A 82 16.67 -0.93 6.77
N PRO A 83 16.47 -1.56 5.60
CA PRO A 83 16.34 -3.01 5.53
C PRO A 83 17.59 -3.78 5.99
N ASP A 84 18.76 -3.22 5.75
CA ASP A 84 20.02 -3.87 6.13
C ASP A 84 20.29 -3.73 7.63
N THR A 85 19.89 -2.59 8.23
CA THR A 85 20.17 -2.28 9.64
C THR A 85 19.07 -2.78 10.58
N PHE A 86 17.81 -2.66 10.17
CA PHE A 86 16.63 -2.91 11.00
C PHE A 86 15.69 -3.98 10.42
N GLY A 87 16.08 -4.66 9.34
CA GLY A 87 15.22 -5.62 8.63
C GLY A 87 14.75 -6.79 9.50
N GLN A 88 15.43 -7.11 10.59
CA GLN A 88 14.99 -8.11 11.56
C GLN A 88 13.63 -7.76 12.23
N TYR A 89 13.23 -6.50 12.19
CA TYR A 89 11.92 -6.04 12.69
C TYR A 89 10.84 -6.01 11.62
N ALA A 90 11.16 -6.42 10.39
CA ALA A 90 10.21 -6.46 9.29
C ALA A 90 9.83 -7.90 8.93
N LYS A 91 8.58 -8.09 8.50
CA LYS A 91 8.05 -9.38 8.06
C LYS A 91 6.96 -9.19 7.00
N PRO A 92 6.70 -10.19 6.13
CA PRO A 92 5.57 -10.13 5.22
C PRO A 92 4.25 -9.89 5.96
N ILE A 93 3.35 -9.10 5.39
CA ILE A 93 1.95 -9.09 5.81
C ILE A 93 1.34 -10.43 5.36
N PRO A 94 0.59 -11.14 6.23
CA PRO A 94 -0.03 -12.41 5.86
C PRO A 94 -0.89 -12.28 4.60
N GLY A 95 -0.70 -13.17 3.62
CA GLY A 95 -1.41 -13.19 2.35
C GLY A 95 -0.92 -12.18 1.29
N ALA A 96 0.00 -11.26 1.64
CA ALA A 96 0.45 -10.22 0.70
C ALA A 96 1.19 -10.79 -0.51
N VAL A 97 2.12 -11.70 -0.28
CA VAL A 97 2.92 -12.32 -1.34
C VAL A 97 2.04 -13.14 -2.27
N GLU A 98 1.13 -13.92 -1.70
CA GLU A 98 0.19 -14.77 -2.42
C GLU A 98 -0.77 -13.93 -3.26
N LEU A 99 -1.32 -12.85 -2.71
CA LEU A 99 -2.25 -11.98 -3.43
C LEU A 99 -1.56 -11.28 -4.61
N VAL A 100 -0.37 -10.70 -4.41
CA VAL A 100 0.40 -10.05 -5.50
C VAL A 100 0.74 -11.06 -6.59
N LYS A 101 1.23 -12.26 -6.23
CA LYS A 101 1.54 -13.33 -7.19
C LYS A 101 0.29 -13.80 -7.94
N SER A 102 -0.87 -13.82 -7.31
CA SER A 102 -2.14 -14.15 -7.97
C SER A 102 -2.49 -13.10 -9.02
N PHE A 103 -2.42 -11.79 -8.70
CA PHE A 103 -2.63 -10.73 -9.68
C PHE A 103 -1.63 -10.81 -10.84
N ASP A 104 -0.36 -11.07 -10.56
CA ASP A 104 0.67 -11.22 -11.59
C ASP A 104 0.40 -12.42 -12.49
N HIS A 105 0.08 -13.58 -11.91
CA HIS A 105 -0.26 -14.80 -12.65
C HIS A 105 -1.48 -14.60 -13.56
N PHE A 106 -2.58 -14.05 -13.03
CA PHE A 106 -3.78 -13.80 -13.83
C PHE A 106 -3.51 -12.78 -14.93
N SER A 107 -2.75 -11.72 -14.65
CA SER A 107 -2.38 -10.71 -15.63
C SER A 107 -1.61 -11.33 -16.80
N LYS A 108 -0.58 -12.11 -16.51
CA LYS A 108 0.27 -12.75 -17.53
C LYS A 108 -0.45 -13.79 -18.38
N ASN A 109 -1.40 -14.52 -17.80
CA ASN A 109 -2.01 -15.67 -18.47
C ASN A 109 -3.39 -15.40 -19.07
N HIS A 110 -4.07 -14.34 -18.66
CA HIS A 110 -5.46 -14.10 -19.03
C HIS A 110 -5.72 -12.77 -19.73
N THR A 111 -4.81 -11.78 -19.66
CA THR A 111 -4.94 -10.54 -20.42
C THR A 111 -4.38 -10.69 -21.84
N ASP A 112 -4.94 -9.96 -22.80
CA ASP A 112 -4.63 -10.14 -24.23
C ASP A 112 -3.14 -9.89 -24.57
N ASN A 113 -2.45 -9.04 -23.81
CA ASN A 113 -1.06 -8.68 -24.06
C ASN A 113 -0.11 -9.10 -22.92
N GLY A 114 -0.57 -9.92 -21.95
CA GLY A 114 0.22 -10.25 -20.76
C GLY A 114 0.57 -9.05 -19.89
N GLN A 115 -0.08 -7.90 -20.11
CA GLN A 115 0.18 -6.65 -19.38
C GLN A 115 -0.20 -6.81 -17.91
N GLN A 116 0.70 -6.42 -17.02
CA GLN A 116 0.42 -6.44 -15.58
C GLN A 116 -0.76 -5.52 -15.25
N ARG A 117 -1.64 -6.02 -14.40
CA ARG A 117 -2.82 -5.32 -13.88
C ARG A 117 -2.66 -4.95 -12.42
N TRP A 118 -1.43 -4.78 -11.99
CA TRP A 118 -1.10 -4.35 -10.64
C TRP A 118 0.11 -3.42 -10.63
N ALA A 119 0.21 -2.61 -9.60
CA ALA A 119 1.30 -1.68 -9.41
C ALA A 119 1.64 -1.54 -7.93
N ILE A 120 2.83 -1.04 -7.63
CA ILE A 120 3.20 -0.59 -6.29
C ILE A 120 3.32 0.93 -6.29
N VAL A 121 2.73 1.56 -5.26
CA VAL A 121 2.73 3.01 -5.04
C VAL A 121 3.13 3.27 -3.59
N THR A 122 4.40 3.54 -3.36
CA THR A 122 4.96 3.72 -2.02
C THR A 122 5.45 5.15 -1.78
N SER A 123 5.40 5.58 -0.52
CA SER A 123 6.05 6.78 -0.04
C SER A 123 7.56 6.57 0.25
N GLY A 124 8.02 5.34 0.24
CA GLY A 124 9.43 4.99 0.37
C GLY A 124 10.22 5.26 -0.91
N THR A 125 11.52 5.45 -0.75
CA THR A 125 12.47 5.61 -1.86
C THR A 125 12.69 4.30 -2.61
N LEU A 126 13.19 4.38 -3.84
CA LEU A 126 13.46 3.22 -4.67
C LEU A 126 14.39 2.18 -3.99
N PRO A 127 15.49 2.58 -3.32
CA PRO A 127 16.33 1.62 -2.59
C PRO A 127 15.60 0.89 -1.46
N LEU A 128 14.82 1.61 -0.65
CA LEU A 128 14.03 1.02 0.44
C LEU A 128 13.04 -0.02 -0.10
N ALA A 129 12.18 0.41 -1.01
CA ALA A 129 11.13 -0.43 -1.56
C ALA A 129 11.68 -1.64 -2.32
N SER A 130 12.78 -1.47 -3.09
CA SER A 130 13.42 -2.57 -3.81
C SER A 130 13.97 -3.65 -2.86
N LYS A 131 14.54 -3.26 -1.73
CA LYS A 131 15.03 -4.21 -0.73
C LYS A 131 13.89 -4.93 -0.02
N TRP A 132 12.76 -4.25 0.26
CA TRP A 132 11.55 -4.93 0.77
C TRP A 132 11.02 -5.95 -0.23
N LEU A 133 10.90 -5.61 -1.53
CA LEU A 133 10.46 -6.57 -2.55
C LEU A 133 11.36 -7.80 -2.61
N LYS A 134 12.68 -7.60 -2.50
CA LYS A 134 13.64 -8.71 -2.43
C LYS A 134 13.39 -9.61 -1.21
N LEU A 135 13.17 -9.02 -0.04
CA LEU A 135 12.83 -9.76 1.18
C LEU A 135 11.55 -10.57 1.02
N LEU A 136 10.55 -10.00 0.36
CA LEU A 136 9.25 -10.62 0.09
C LEU A 136 9.28 -11.63 -1.06
N THR A 137 10.37 -11.74 -1.82
CA THR A 137 10.42 -12.51 -3.07
C THR A 137 9.32 -12.14 -4.07
N ILE A 138 9.01 -10.85 -4.13
CA ILE A 138 8.10 -10.25 -5.11
C ILE A 138 8.96 -9.61 -6.22
N GLU A 139 8.66 -9.95 -7.47
CA GLU A 139 9.28 -9.29 -8.62
C GLU A 139 8.84 -7.83 -8.69
N LYS A 140 9.76 -6.97 -9.11
CA LYS A 140 9.44 -5.56 -9.30
C LYS A 140 8.39 -5.42 -10.41
N PRO A 141 7.26 -4.72 -10.15
CA PRO A 141 6.25 -4.51 -11.18
C PRO A 141 6.72 -3.52 -12.26
N ASP A 142 6.10 -3.58 -13.43
CA ASP A 142 6.34 -2.62 -14.52
C ASP A 142 5.98 -1.20 -14.08
N VAL A 143 4.88 -1.06 -13.34
CA VAL A 143 4.44 0.21 -12.76
C VAL A 143 4.80 0.25 -11.28
N PHE A 144 5.89 0.95 -10.98
CA PHE A 144 6.45 1.10 -9.65
C PHE A 144 6.66 2.58 -9.34
N ILE A 145 5.77 3.18 -8.56
CA ILE A 145 5.81 4.59 -8.15
C ILE A 145 6.42 4.67 -6.76
N THR A 146 7.57 5.31 -6.67
CA THR A 146 8.33 5.55 -5.44
C THR A 146 8.38 7.04 -5.10
N ALA A 147 8.90 7.40 -3.95
CA ALA A 147 8.96 8.79 -3.44
C ALA A 147 9.52 9.78 -4.48
N GLU A 148 10.51 9.35 -5.26
CA GLU A 148 11.20 10.18 -6.25
C GLU A 148 10.36 10.47 -7.50
N LYS A 149 9.30 9.67 -7.74
CA LYS A 149 8.45 9.80 -8.93
C LYS A 149 7.26 10.74 -8.74
N VAL A 150 7.13 11.33 -7.55
CA VAL A 150 6.04 12.26 -7.24
C VAL A 150 6.58 13.56 -6.65
N THR A 151 5.98 14.67 -7.02
CA THR A 151 6.29 15.98 -6.41
C THR A 151 5.52 16.19 -5.11
N LYS A 152 4.34 15.58 -4.98
CA LYS A 152 3.48 15.64 -3.80
C LYS A 152 3.22 14.22 -3.29
N GLY A 153 3.71 13.93 -2.08
CA GLY A 153 3.48 12.64 -1.40
C GLY A 153 2.06 12.50 -0.85
N LYS A 154 1.70 11.28 -0.44
CA LYS A 154 0.46 11.01 0.30
C LYS A 154 0.33 11.97 1.49
N PRO A 155 -0.84 12.57 1.74
CA PRO A 155 -2.17 12.21 1.26
C PRO A 155 -2.56 12.74 -0.14
N HIS A 156 -1.66 13.40 -0.87
CA HIS A 156 -1.97 13.83 -2.23
C HIS A 156 -2.12 12.62 -3.17
N PRO A 157 -3.14 12.57 -4.06
CA PRO A 157 -3.45 11.40 -4.89
C PRO A 157 -2.47 11.15 -6.03
N GLN A 158 -1.47 11.99 -6.26
CA GLN A 158 -0.60 11.99 -7.44
C GLN A 158 0.00 10.61 -7.74
N GLY A 159 0.49 9.89 -6.74
CA GLY A 159 1.12 8.58 -6.93
C GLY A 159 0.13 7.53 -7.45
N TYR A 160 -1.06 7.45 -6.84
CA TYR A 160 -2.10 6.52 -7.27
C TYR A 160 -2.70 6.89 -8.62
N GLN A 161 -2.89 8.19 -8.91
CA GLN A 161 -3.29 8.66 -10.23
C GLN A 161 -2.27 8.29 -11.30
N ALA A 162 -0.98 8.53 -11.04
CA ALA A 162 0.09 8.20 -11.98
C ALA A 162 0.14 6.68 -12.26
N ALA A 163 0.02 5.83 -11.23
CA ALA A 163 0.01 4.38 -11.40
C ALA A 163 -1.21 3.93 -12.21
N ARG A 164 -2.41 4.39 -11.85
CA ARG A 164 -3.67 4.11 -12.55
C ARG A 164 -3.58 4.49 -14.03
N ASP A 165 -3.10 5.70 -14.33
CA ASP A 165 -3.01 6.24 -15.68
C ASP A 165 -1.98 5.48 -16.52
N THR A 166 -0.84 5.10 -15.90
CA THR A 166 0.19 4.27 -16.55
C THR A 166 -0.32 2.86 -16.88
N LEU A 167 -1.19 2.30 -16.04
CA LEU A 167 -1.88 1.02 -16.32
C LEU A 167 -2.98 1.15 -17.37
N GLY A 168 -3.31 2.36 -17.85
CA GLY A 168 -4.33 2.61 -18.86
C GLY A 168 -5.75 2.84 -18.34
N TYR A 169 -5.92 3.04 -17.03
CA TYR A 169 -7.26 3.16 -16.40
C TYR A 169 -7.63 4.59 -15.99
N GLY A 170 -6.98 5.60 -16.58
CA GLY A 170 -7.22 7.01 -16.25
C GLY A 170 -8.68 7.47 -16.36
N HIS A 171 -9.42 6.92 -17.31
CA HIS A 171 -10.85 7.25 -17.52
C HIS A 171 -11.81 6.33 -16.74
N ASN A 172 -11.31 5.28 -16.11
CA ASN A 172 -12.13 4.28 -15.42
C ASN A 172 -11.65 4.05 -13.97
N HIS A 173 -11.31 5.13 -13.28
CA HIS A 173 -10.70 5.09 -11.93
C HIS A 173 -11.53 4.35 -10.87
N LYS A 174 -12.85 4.30 -11.01
CA LYS A 174 -13.74 3.59 -10.09
C LYS A 174 -13.56 2.06 -10.09
N LYS A 175 -12.89 1.53 -11.12
CA LYS A 175 -12.60 0.10 -11.26
C LYS A 175 -11.20 -0.29 -10.76
N VAL A 176 -10.49 0.60 -10.10
CA VAL A 176 -9.17 0.33 -9.52
C VAL A 176 -9.31 0.23 -8.00
N ALA A 177 -8.68 -0.78 -7.39
CA ALA A 177 -8.57 -0.89 -5.94
C ALA A 177 -7.19 -0.48 -5.45
N VAL A 178 -7.17 0.32 -4.39
CA VAL A 178 -5.97 0.68 -3.61
C VAL A 178 -5.95 -0.14 -2.34
N PHE A 179 -4.83 -0.76 -2.03
CA PHE A 179 -4.57 -1.50 -0.80
C PHE A 179 -3.63 -0.67 0.07
N GLU A 180 -4.06 -0.33 1.29
CA GLU A 180 -3.41 0.65 2.16
C GLU A 180 -3.64 0.38 3.65
N ASP A 181 -2.68 0.79 4.49
CA ASP A 181 -2.79 0.64 5.95
C ASP A 181 -2.89 1.99 6.69
N ALA A 182 -2.42 3.07 6.05
CA ALA A 182 -2.25 4.36 6.69
C ALA A 182 -3.30 5.41 6.26
N PRO A 183 -3.77 6.29 7.18
CA PRO A 183 -4.74 7.34 6.85
C PRO A 183 -4.35 8.22 5.66
N ALA A 184 -3.06 8.58 5.55
CA ALA A 184 -2.57 9.40 4.45
C ALA A 184 -2.74 8.70 3.09
N GLY A 185 -2.43 7.41 3.02
CA GLY A 185 -2.56 6.65 1.78
C GLY A 185 -4.01 6.30 1.46
N ILE A 186 -4.84 5.99 2.46
CA ILE A 186 -6.29 5.80 2.30
C ILE A 186 -6.92 7.05 1.69
N SER A 187 -6.60 8.24 2.23
CA SER A 187 -7.06 9.51 1.66
C SER A 187 -6.59 9.70 0.22
N ALA A 188 -5.29 9.45 -0.05
CA ALA A 188 -4.74 9.55 -1.40
C ALA A 188 -5.43 8.61 -2.40
N GLY A 189 -5.73 7.37 -1.99
CA GLY A 189 -6.47 6.39 -2.82
C GLY A 189 -7.89 6.86 -3.13
N LYS A 190 -8.61 7.37 -2.14
CA LYS A 190 -9.95 7.95 -2.32
C LYS A 190 -9.94 9.15 -3.24
N ASP A 191 -9.01 10.08 -3.02
CA ASP A 191 -8.91 11.30 -3.82
C ASP A 191 -8.44 11.00 -5.26
N ALA A 192 -7.77 9.85 -5.46
CA ALA A 192 -7.52 9.29 -6.79
C ALA A 192 -8.78 8.69 -7.43
N GLY A 193 -9.90 8.58 -6.71
CA GLY A 193 -11.15 8.00 -7.14
C GLY A 193 -11.18 6.47 -7.15
N ALA A 194 -10.25 5.82 -6.46
CA ALA A 194 -10.21 4.38 -6.32
C ALA A 194 -11.11 3.86 -5.19
N MET A 195 -11.51 2.60 -5.28
CA MET A 195 -11.94 1.83 -4.13
C MET A 195 -10.74 1.60 -3.20
N VAL A 196 -10.93 1.67 -1.90
CA VAL A 196 -9.83 1.47 -0.94
C VAL A 196 -10.11 0.30 -0.01
N VAL A 197 -9.17 -0.64 0.01
CA VAL A 197 -9.07 -1.72 0.99
C VAL A 197 -8.08 -1.29 2.07
N GLY A 198 -8.57 -1.12 3.29
CA GLY A 198 -7.78 -0.73 4.44
C GLY A 198 -7.29 -1.93 5.25
N ILE A 199 -6.00 -2.00 5.55
CA ILE A 199 -5.34 -3.11 6.26
C ILE A 199 -4.98 -2.65 7.68
N CYS A 200 -5.33 -3.45 8.69
CA CYS A 200 -5.12 -3.11 10.10
C CYS A 200 -3.75 -3.61 10.62
N SER A 201 -2.70 -3.32 9.88
CA SER A 201 -1.32 -3.66 10.27
C SER A 201 -0.67 -2.60 11.16
N THR A 202 -1.02 -1.32 10.93
CA THR A 202 -0.44 -0.14 11.60
C THR A 202 -1.44 0.55 12.52
N TYR A 203 -2.72 0.55 12.18
CA TYR A 203 -3.78 1.20 12.95
C TYR A 203 -4.93 0.24 13.24
N ASP A 204 -5.73 0.56 14.26
CA ASP A 204 -6.94 -0.18 14.61
C ASP A 204 -8.03 -0.05 13.52
N PRO A 205 -8.98 -1.02 13.47
CA PRO A 205 -10.00 -1.06 12.42
C PRO A 205 -10.90 0.18 12.36
N GLU A 206 -11.16 0.81 13.49
CA GLU A 206 -12.03 1.98 13.54
C GLU A 206 -11.34 3.21 12.91
N LYS A 207 -10.04 3.38 13.18
CA LYS A 207 -9.24 4.45 12.58
C LYS A 207 -9.10 4.25 11.07
N VAL A 208 -8.81 3.03 10.62
CA VAL A 208 -8.72 2.68 9.19
C VAL A 208 -10.07 2.96 8.49
N ARG A 209 -11.18 2.52 9.09
CA ARG A 209 -12.53 2.80 8.57
C ARG A 209 -12.83 4.30 8.50
N LYS A 210 -12.57 5.04 9.59
CA LYS A 210 -12.80 6.49 9.65
C LYS A 210 -11.96 7.29 8.65
N SER A 211 -10.81 6.73 8.22
CA SER A 211 -10.00 7.32 7.15
C SER A 211 -10.65 7.15 5.78
N GLY A 212 -11.67 6.31 5.67
CA GLY A 212 -12.54 6.19 4.51
C GLY A 212 -12.29 4.94 3.65
N ALA A 213 -11.67 3.90 4.19
CA ALA A 213 -11.58 2.61 3.53
C ALA A 213 -12.98 2.01 3.29
N ASN A 214 -13.21 1.46 2.10
CA ASN A 214 -14.46 0.82 1.72
C ASN A 214 -14.60 -0.60 2.27
N ILE A 215 -13.47 -1.30 2.40
CA ILE A 215 -13.35 -2.61 3.07
C ILE A 215 -12.19 -2.50 4.06
N VAL A 216 -12.37 -3.02 5.27
CA VAL A 216 -11.35 -3.03 6.32
C VAL A 216 -11.07 -4.46 6.73
N VAL A 217 -9.81 -4.87 6.59
CA VAL A 217 -9.34 -6.24 6.84
C VAL A 217 -8.23 -6.25 7.88
N LYS A 218 -8.04 -7.41 8.51
CA LYS A 218 -6.90 -7.64 9.40
C LYS A 218 -5.58 -7.68 8.60
N ASP A 219 -5.55 -8.47 7.56
CA ASP A 219 -4.43 -8.72 6.66
C ASP A 219 -4.96 -9.20 5.30
N LEU A 220 -4.10 -9.67 4.41
CA LEU A 220 -4.46 -10.06 3.05
C LEU A 220 -4.71 -11.56 2.88
N SER A 221 -4.70 -12.35 3.95
CA SER A 221 -4.82 -13.82 3.88
C SER A 221 -6.22 -14.31 3.49
N SER A 222 -7.25 -13.47 3.60
CA SER A 222 -8.63 -13.81 3.29
C SER A 222 -9.08 -13.46 1.86
N PHE A 223 -8.15 -12.94 1.03
CA PHE A 223 -8.43 -12.56 -0.35
C PHE A 223 -8.27 -13.74 -1.31
N VAL A 224 -9.22 -13.85 -2.23
CA VAL A 224 -9.17 -14.80 -3.35
C VAL A 224 -9.47 -14.05 -4.64
N ILE A 225 -8.62 -14.18 -5.65
CA ILE A 225 -8.98 -13.82 -7.02
C ILE A 225 -9.72 -15.02 -7.60
N ASP A 226 -11.04 -14.88 -7.70
CA ASP A 226 -11.93 -15.96 -8.13
C ASP A 226 -11.85 -16.20 -9.65
N SER A 227 -11.90 -15.13 -10.42
CA SER A 227 -11.90 -15.19 -11.87
C SER A 227 -11.48 -13.87 -12.51
N TYR A 228 -11.18 -13.93 -13.80
CA TYR A 228 -10.97 -12.77 -14.66
C TYR A 228 -11.88 -12.86 -15.88
N ASN A 229 -12.68 -11.81 -16.11
CA ASN A 229 -13.54 -11.68 -17.26
C ASN A 229 -12.84 -10.86 -18.36
N ARG A 230 -12.54 -11.49 -19.51
CA ARG A 230 -11.86 -10.83 -20.63
C ARG A 230 -12.73 -9.79 -21.34
N GLU A 231 -14.05 -9.97 -21.36
CA GLU A 231 -14.96 -9.03 -22.06
C GLU A 231 -15.06 -7.71 -21.31
N THR A 232 -15.08 -7.74 -19.96
CA THR A 232 -15.15 -6.55 -19.12
C THR A 232 -13.79 -6.08 -18.62
N ASP A 233 -12.72 -6.87 -18.84
CA ASP A 233 -11.35 -6.63 -18.32
C ASP A 233 -11.32 -6.54 -16.78
N GLU A 234 -12.12 -7.36 -16.08
CA GLU A 234 -12.30 -7.28 -14.64
C GLU A 234 -11.88 -8.56 -13.92
N PHE A 235 -11.20 -8.40 -12.80
CA PHE A 235 -11.02 -9.45 -11.80
C PHE A 235 -12.23 -9.45 -10.86
N LYS A 236 -12.75 -10.64 -10.55
CA LYS A 236 -13.64 -10.87 -9.42
C LYS A 236 -12.80 -11.21 -8.20
N VAL A 237 -12.87 -10.37 -7.18
CA VAL A 237 -12.14 -10.55 -5.93
C VAL A 237 -13.13 -10.83 -4.81
N ILE A 238 -12.84 -11.86 -4.01
CA ILE A 238 -13.64 -12.29 -2.85
C ILE A 238 -12.82 -12.09 -1.58
N VAL A 239 -13.43 -11.53 -0.55
CA VAL A 239 -12.85 -11.34 0.78
C VAL A 239 -13.69 -12.10 1.79
N HIS A 240 -13.13 -13.15 2.38
CA HIS A 240 -13.87 -14.03 3.30
C HIS A 240 -13.91 -13.50 4.73
N ASP A 241 -12.89 -12.76 5.17
CA ASP A 241 -12.84 -12.20 6.50
C ASP A 241 -12.47 -10.70 6.46
N TYR A 242 -13.29 -9.89 7.12
CA TYR A 242 -13.14 -8.43 7.17
C TYR A 242 -13.78 -7.88 8.45
N PHE A 243 -13.30 -6.76 8.94
CA PHE A 243 -13.92 -6.02 10.04
C PHE A 243 -15.14 -5.22 9.58
N PHE A 244 -15.03 -4.59 8.41
CA PHE A 244 -16.05 -3.75 7.80
C PHE A 244 -16.00 -3.90 6.27
N ALA A 245 -17.17 -3.79 5.63
CA ALA A 245 -17.30 -3.58 4.19
C ALA A 245 -18.54 -2.71 3.93
N ASP A 246 -18.46 -1.82 2.96
CA ASP A 246 -19.62 -1.05 2.50
C ASP A 246 -20.66 -2.00 1.92
N GLU A 247 -21.95 -1.71 2.11
CA GLU A 247 -23.08 -2.58 1.73
C GLU A 247 -23.07 -2.98 0.25
N GLN A 248 -22.58 -2.11 -0.63
CA GLN A 248 -22.48 -2.38 -2.07
C GLN A 248 -21.53 -3.56 -2.42
N TYR A 249 -20.67 -3.98 -1.51
CA TYR A 249 -19.75 -5.11 -1.69
C TYR A 249 -20.25 -6.40 -1.03
N LEU A 250 -21.35 -6.35 -0.29
CA LEU A 250 -21.97 -7.50 0.41
C LEU A 250 -22.97 -8.20 -0.52
N GLN A 251 -22.46 -8.88 -1.54
CA GLN A 251 -23.29 -9.61 -2.51
C GLN A 251 -23.44 -11.08 -2.11
N GLU A 252 -24.49 -11.73 -2.63
CA GLU A 252 -24.60 -13.19 -2.57
C GLU A 252 -23.56 -13.80 -3.52
N ALA A 253 -22.80 -14.78 -3.02
CA ALA A 253 -21.77 -15.48 -3.77
C ALA A 253 -22.35 -16.36 -4.89
#